data_8cba004ff63791f4bf8522e6dac8678d
#
_entry.id   8cba004ff63791f4bf8522e6dac8678d
#
_cell.length_a   1.000
_cell.length_b   1.000
_cell.length_c   1.000
_cell.angle_alpha   90.00
_cell.angle_beta   90.00
_cell.angle_gamma   90.00
#
_symmetry.space_group_name_H-M   'P 1'
#
loop_
_entity.id
_entity.type
_entity.pdbx_description
1 polymer ?
#
loop_
_entity_poly.entity_id
_entity_poly.type
_entity_poly.pdbx_seq_one_letter_code
_entity_poly.pdbx_strand_id
1 'polypeptide(L)'
;LTVHRGTEDPWWRDRDKLQTEYAEHETFEKIETAHGVSVKTLRMWWRKHGLPPVQIGGRALPAPVSPEAEQDSWLLALLKKYGDSATVTDLADAADVSPRRVRDALERLGRGGFRVSEDEQKVVLERVAPDKQNIHPGLLAGSELRLGVVSDTHLGSQEEALAELHLAYDHFAAEGVSQVLHAGDWLTGRGIFRGQDSEIKVHTLDAQIDYLVEHYPHREGITTLGIGGNHDLDGEAGRVGLDPVAAFAHRREDITYLGPYSAWLQVGGEEGPWIHLLHGSGGMAYSYSYKAQKLVDGYPGGRKPAVLVVGHWHVRGNIEARGVEVLWPGCFEWASKFLDS
;
A
#
# COMPACT_ATOMS: atom_id res chain seq x y z
N LEU A 1 -32.48 29.65 36.30
CA LEU A 1 -32.57 29.50 34.84
C LEU A 1 -33.06 28.09 34.54
N THR A 2 -34.36 27.96 34.24
CA THR A 2 -35.09 26.75 33.95
C THR A 2 -34.79 26.34 32.50
N VAL A 3 -34.08 25.28 32.31
CA VAL A 3 -33.85 24.73 30.95
C VAL A 3 -35.09 23.90 30.57
N HIS A 4 -35.91 24.44 29.68
CA HIS A 4 -36.97 23.69 29.02
C HIS A 4 -36.29 22.59 28.12
N ARG A 5 -36.44 21.34 28.54
CA ARG A 5 -36.17 20.19 27.65
C ARG A 5 -37.32 20.10 26.64
N GLY A 6 -37.13 20.68 25.48
CA GLY A 6 -37.98 20.42 24.33
C GLY A 6 -37.91 18.93 23.93
N THR A 7 -39.05 18.31 23.75
CA THR A 7 -39.25 16.90 23.42
C THR A 7 -39.14 16.60 21.90
N GLU A 8 -38.46 17.46 21.15
CA GLU A 8 -38.22 17.19 19.72
C GLU A 8 -36.91 16.43 19.55
N ASP A 9 -36.97 15.34 18.79
CA ASP A 9 -35.77 14.58 18.40
C ASP A 9 -34.79 15.52 17.68
N PRO A 10 -33.50 15.50 18.03
CA PRO A 10 -32.50 16.33 17.37
C PRO A 10 -32.55 16.19 15.86
N TRP A 11 -32.53 17.31 15.12
CA TRP A 11 -32.68 17.36 13.66
C TRP A 11 -31.69 16.44 12.91
N TRP A 12 -30.49 16.23 13.42
CA TRP A 12 -29.49 15.35 12.83
C TRP A 12 -29.84 13.85 12.90
N ARG A 13 -30.90 13.49 13.63
CA ARG A 13 -31.46 12.13 13.64
C ARG A 13 -32.48 11.92 12.53
N ASP A 14 -32.92 13.00 11.91
CA ASP A 14 -33.78 12.97 10.73
C ASP A 14 -32.89 12.91 9.48
N ARG A 15 -33.14 11.91 8.62
CA ARG A 15 -32.34 11.67 7.41
C ARG A 15 -32.37 12.83 6.43
N ASP A 16 -33.57 13.36 6.15
CA ASP A 16 -33.78 14.36 5.12
C ASP A 16 -33.26 15.72 5.57
N LYS A 17 -33.41 16.05 6.86
CA LYS A 17 -32.85 17.27 7.44
C LYS A 17 -31.33 17.23 7.46
N LEU A 18 -30.73 16.08 7.83
CA LEU A 18 -29.28 15.93 7.82
C LEU A 18 -28.70 16.05 6.41
N GLN A 19 -29.39 15.50 5.41
CA GLN A 19 -28.98 15.60 4.01
C GLN A 19 -29.12 17.02 3.48
N THR A 20 -30.18 17.75 3.85
CA THR A 20 -30.39 19.15 3.49
C THR A 20 -29.27 20.04 4.06
N GLU A 21 -28.99 19.90 5.34
CA GLU A 21 -27.92 20.67 6.02
C GLU A 21 -26.54 20.38 5.38
N TYR A 22 -26.30 19.14 4.99
CA TYR A 22 -25.06 18.82 4.27
C TYR A 22 -25.00 19.46 2.88
N ALA A 23 -26.11 19.49 2.15
CA ALA A 23 -26.19 20.12 0.84
C ALA A 23 -25.97 21.65 0.91
N GLU A 24 -26.46 22.30 1.96
CA GLU A 24 -26.29 23.75 2.19
C GLU A 24 -24.88 24.13 2.65
N HIS A 25 -24.28 23.30 3.49
CA HIS A 25 -23.00 23.61 4.13
C HIS A 25 -21.79 22.93 3.46
N GLU A 26 -22.01 21.93 2.62
CA GLU A 26 -21.01 21.15 1.85
C GLU A 26 -20.03 20.32 2.69
N THR A 27 -19.80 20.66 3.97
CA THR A 27 -18.90 19.91 4.87
C THR A 27 -19.47 19.81 6.28
N PHE A 28 -19.14 18.72 6.99
CA PHE A 28 -19.55 18.55 8.38
C PHE A 28 -18.90 19.54 9.34
N GLU A 29 -17.72 20.03 9.01
CA GLU A 29 -17.01 21.05 9.80
C GLU A 29 -17.76 22.39 9.76
N LYS A 30 -18.35 22.76 8.60
CA LYS A 30 -19.20 23.94 8.48
C LYS A 30 -20.51 23.77 9.26
N ILE A 31 -21.12 22.58 9.22
CA ILE A 31 -22.32 22.26 10.00
C ILE A 31 -22.03 22.31 11.52
N GLU A 32 -20.89 21.76 11.97
CA GLU A 32 -20.46 21.83 13.36
C GLU A 32 -20.33 23.29 13.82
N THR A 33 -19.74 24.14 12.98
CA THR A 33 -19.60 25.57 13.25
C THR A 33 -20.95 26.31 13.34
N ALA A 34 -21.90 25.94 12.46
CA ALA A 34 -23.23 26.59 12.38
C ALA A 34 -24.17 26.12 13.52
N HIS A 35 -24.14 24.85 13.88
CA HIS A 35 -25.17 24.23 14.74
C HIS A 35 -24.59 23.65 16.05
N GLY A 36 -23.29 23.67 16.27
CA GLY A 36 -22.64 23.14 17.48
C GLY A 36 -22.72 21.62 17.65
N VAL A 37 -23.03 20.87 16.58
CA VAL A 37 -23.13 19.41 16.60
C VAL A 37 -21.81 18.83 16.10
N SER A 38 -21.14 18.02 16.92
CA SER A 38 -19.81 17.53 16.57
C SER A 38 -19.79 16.74 15.25
N VAL A 39 -18.75 16.95 14.45
CA VAL A 39 -18.48 16.20 13.20
C VAL A 39 -18.61 14.69 13.41
N LYS A 40 -18.14 14.18 14.56
CA LYS A 40 -18.26 12.76 14.92
C LYS A 40 -19.71 12.30 14.99
N THR A 41 -20.59 13.09 15.59
CA THR A 41 -22.02 12.81 15.71
C THR A 41 -22.69 12.84 14.35
N LEU A 42 -22.42 13.87 13.54
CA LEU A 42 -22.97 14.01 12.19
C LEU A 42 -22.58 12.85 11.27
N ARG A 43 -21.31 12.48 11.26
CA ARG A 43 -20.81 11.32 10.49
C ARG A 43 -21.40 9.98 10.94
N MET A 44 -21.62 9.81 12.24
CA MET A 44 -22.28 8.62 12.78
C MET A 44 -23.71 8.48 12.26
N TRP A 45 -24.50 9.57 12.33
CA TRP A 45 -25.89 9.54 11.84
C TRP A 45 -25.98 9.48 10.33
N TRP A 46 -25.07 10.12 9.59
CA TRP A 46 -24.95 10.01 8.14
C TRP A 46 -24.82 8.54 7.68
N ARG A 47 -23.92 7.79 8.32
CA ARG A 47 -23.76 6.35 8.07
C ARG A 47 -24.99 5.54 8.49
N LYS A 48 -25.58 5.85 9.65
CA LYS A 48 -26.77 5.15 10.17
C LYS A 48 -27.97 5.29 9.22
N HIS A 49 -28.07 6.41 8.53
CA HIS A 49 -29.10 6.66 7.53
C HIS A 49 -28.78 6.08 6.14
N GLY A 50 -27.63 5.43 5.96
CA GLY A 50 -27.21 4.87 4.66
C GLY A 50 -26.98 5.94 3.60
N LEU A 51 -26.64 7.16 4.00
CA LEU A 51 -26.34 8.24 3.06
C LEU A 51 -24.98 8.02 2.37
N PRO A 52 -24.82 8.48 1.11
CA PRO A 52 -23.60 8.23 0.36
C PRO A 52 -22.36 8.83 1.06
N PRO A 53 -21.18 8.24 0.89
CA PRO A 53 -19.95 8.77 1.48
C PRO A 53 -19.70 10.21 1.06
N VAL A 54 -19.36 11.06 2.02
CA VAL A 54 -19.04 12.47 1.80
C VAL A 54 -17.55 12.67 1.62
N GLN A 55 -17.15 13.58 0.74
CA GLN A 55 -15.75 13.93 0.54
C GLN A 55 -15.16 14.55 1.79
N ILE A 56 -14.06 14.01 2.29
CA ILE A 56 -13.30 14.57 3.40
C ILE A 56 -12.00 15.13 2.81
N GLY A 57 -11.89 16.45 2.78
CA GLY A 57 -10.61 17.14 2.51
C GLY A 57 -9.98 16.81 1.15
N GLY A 58 -10.76 16.83 0.05
CA GLY A 58 -10.20 16.74 -1.32
C GLY A 58 -9.58 15.39 -1.70
N ARG A 59 -9.67 14.37 -0.86
CA ARG A 59 -9.21 13.02 -1.21
C ARG A 59 -10.27 12.36 -2.09
N ALA A 60 -9.90 12.01 -3.32
CA ALA A 60 -10.71 11.13 -4.13
C ALA A 60 -11.01 9.86 -3.31
N LEU A 61 -12.29 9.55 -3.16
CA LEU A 61 -12.69 8.26 -2.58
C LEU A 61 -12.10 7.16 -3.47
N PRO A 62 -11.63 6.04 -2.89
CA PRO A 62 -11.36 4.86 -3.69
C PRO A 62 -12.58 4.61 -4.58
N ALA A 63 -12.34 4.22 -5.83
CA ALA A 63 -13.39 3.94 -6.80
C ALA A 63 -14.56 3.23 -6.12
N PRO A 64 -15.81 3.64 -6.38
CA PRO A 64 -16.95 3.04 -5.70
C PRO A 64 -16.86 1.54 -5.86
N VAL A 65 -16.83 0.82 -4.74
CA VAL A 65 -17.05 -0.63 -4.71
C VAL A 65 -18.32 -0.83 -5.50
N SER A 66 -18.32 -1.71 -6.50
CA SER A 66 -19.51 -1.89 -7.34
C SER A 66 -20.72 -2.11 -6.44
N PRO A 67 -21.92 -1.61 -6.80
CA PRO A 67 -23.13 -1.81 -6.00
C PRO A 67 -23.35 -3.28 -5.63
N GLU A 68 -22.84 -4.20 -6.44
CA GLU A 68 -22.89 -5.65 -6.24
C GLU A 68 -21.96 -6.13 -5.11
N ALA A 69 -20.79 -5.51 -4.94
CA ALA A 69 -19.87 -5.86 -3.86
C ALA A 69 -20.32 -5.32 -2.49
N GLU A 70 -21.07 -4.21 -2.49
CA GLU A 70 -21.69 -3.67 -1.27
C GLU A 70 -22.85 -4.56 -0.80
N GLN A 71 -23.60 -5.12 -1.75
CA GLN A 71 -24.73 -6.04 -1.50
C GLN A 71 -24.28 -7.36 -0.85
N ASP A 72 -23.05 -7.81 -1.12
CA ASP A 72 -22.51 -9.10 -0.64
C ASP A 72 -21.38 -8.93 0.40
N SER A 73 -21.26 -7.74 1.01
CA SER A 73 -20.28 -7.43 2.06
C SER A 73 -20.33 -8.38 3.26
N TRP A 74 -21.53 -8.93 3.58
CA TRP A 74 -21.74 -9.93 4.61
C TRP A 74 -20.97 -11.23 4.31
N LEU A 75 -20.97 -11.68 3.03
CA LEU A 75 -20.28 -12.89 2.63
C LEU A 75 -18.75 -12.70 2.67
N LEU A 76 -18.26 -11.55 2.25
CA LEU A 76 -16.84 -11.20 2.38
C LEU A 76 -16.38 -11.18 3.85
N ALA A 77 -17.23 -10.71 4.76
CA ALA A 77 -16.93 -10.70 6.19
C ALA A 77 -16.84 -12.14 6.76
N LEU A 78 -17.73 -13.04 6.34
CA LEU A 78 -17.70 -14.44 6.72
C LEU A 78 -16.50 -15.18 6.14
N LEU A 79 -16.19 -15.01 4.85
CA LEU A 79 -15.02 -15.60 4.21
C LEU A 79 -13.71 -15.15 4.88
N LYS A 80 -13.61 -13.88 5.30
CA LYS A 80 -12.48 -13.39 6.09
C LYS A 80 -12.39 -14.03 7.47
N LYS A 81 -13.55 -14.33 8.10
CA LYS A 81 -13.63 -14.92 9.45
C LYS A 81 -13.27 -16.39 9.45
N TYR A 82 -13.77 -17.14 8.48
CA TYR A 82 -13.63 -18.61 8.43
C TYR A 82 -12.40 -19.07 7.63
N GLY A 83 -11.81 -18.17 6.81
CA GLY A 83 -10.67 -18.52 5.95
C GLY A 83 -11.01 -19.62 4.95
N ASP A 84 -10.00 -20.46 4.63
CA ASP A 84 -10.10 -21.52 3.61
C ASP A 84 -10.83 -22.79 4.12
N SER A 85 -11.52 -22.74 5.27
CA SER A 85 -12.13 -23.90 5.91
C SER A 85 -13.66 -23.97 5.81
N ALA A 86 -14.31 -22.92 5.29
CA ALA A 86 -15.76 -22.84 5.24
C ALA A 86 -16.34 -23.54 4.00
N THR A 87 -17.39 -24.30 4.19
CA THR A 87 -18.24 -24.83 3.11
C THR A 87 -19.35 -23.84 2.78
N VAL A 88 -20.02 -24.03 1.62
CA VAL A 88 -21.24 -23.25 1.30
C VAL A 88 -22.30 -23.40 2.39
N THR A 89 -22.39 -24.59 2.99
CA THR A 89 -23.34 -24.87 4.08
C THR A 89 -22.98 -24.10 5.35
N ASP A 90 -21.68 -24.10 5.75
CA ASP A 90 -21.22 -23.34 6.92
C ASP A 90 -21.49 -21.84 6.77
N LEU A 91 -21.25 -21.31 5.55
CA LEU A 91 -21.52 -19.90 5.25
C LEU A 91 -23.02 -19.59 5.24
N ALA A 92 -23.84 -20.51 4.74
CA ALA A 92 -25.29 -20.37 4.73
C ALA A 92 -25.86 -20.37 6.16
N ASP A 93 -25.42 -21.29 7.00
CA ASP A 93 -25.81 -21.38 8.40
C ASP A 93 -25.35 -20.16 9.21
N ALA A 94 -24.12 -19.73 9.00
CA ALA A 94 -23.55 -18.56 9.69
C ALA A 94 -24.24 -17.24 9.32
N ALA A 95 -24.80 -17.14 8.12
CA ALA A 95 -25.50 -15.95 7.62
C ALA A 95 -27.03 -16.05 7.77
N ASP A 96 -27.56 -17.18 8.22
CA ASP A 96 -28.99 -17.47 8.23
C ASP A 96 -29.67 -17.28 6.85
N VAL A 97 -29.04 -17.84 5.82
CA VAL A 97 -29.53 -17.77 4.43
C VAL A 97 -29.49 -19.16 3.77
N SER A 98 -30.16 -19.29 2.65
CA SER A 98 -30.11 -20.57 1.90
C SER A 98 -28.74 -20.75 1.19
N PRO A 99 -28.26 -22.00 1.02
CA PRO A 99 -27.05 -22.30 0.24
C PRO A 99 -27.07 -21.73 -1.17
N ARG A 100 -28.25 -21.63 -1.78
CA ARG A 100 -28.43 -20.99 -3.10
C ARG A 100 -28.06 -19.52 -3.05
N ARG A 101 -28.49 -18.79 -2.02
CA ARG A 101 -28.19 -17.36 -1.86
C ARG A 101 -26.68 -17.13 -1.65
N VAL A 102 -25.98 -18.05 -0.98
CA VAL A 102 -24.53 -18.02 -0.88
C VAL A 102 -23.89 -18.20 -2.24
N ARG A 103 -24.30 -19.19 -3.06
CA ARG A 103 -23.76 -19.40 -4.43
C ARG A 103 -24.04 -18.22 -5.34
N ASP A 104 -25.26 -17.66 -5.31
CA ASP A 104 -25.59 -16.46 -6.09
C ASP A 104 -24.72 -15.26 -5.69
N ALA A 105 -24.39 -15.11 -4.41
CA ALA A 105 -23.50 -14.08 -3.90
C ALA A 105 -22.02 -14.33 -4.29
N LEU A 106 -21.56 -15.58 -4.24
CA LEU A 106 -20.22 -15.97 -4.71
C LEU A 106 -20.04 -15.69 -6.20
N GLU A 107 -21.06 -15.96 -7.02
CA GLU A 107 -21.04 -15.65 -8.46
C GLU A 107 -20.98 -14.13 -8.70
N ARG A 108 -21.72 -13.32 -7.93
CA ARG A 108 -21.62 -11.86 -8.02
C ARG A 108 -20.26 -11.33 -7.60
N LEU A 109 -19.68 -11.87 -6.51
CA LEU A 109 -18.32 -11.54 -6.09
C LEU A 109 -17.31 -11.89 -7.18
N GLY A 110 -17.47 -13.04 -7.84
CA GLY A 110 -16.63 -13.44 -8.98
C GLY A 110 -16.72 -12.45 -10.15
N ARG A 111 -17.93 -11.98 -10.49
CA ARG A 111 -18.12 -10.92 -11.48
C ARG A 111 -17.56 -9.57 -11.05
N GLY A 112 -17.55 -9.29 -9.75
CA GLY A 112 -16.93 -8.09 -9.15
C GLY A 112 -15.41 -8.16 -9.02
N GLY A 113 -14.75 -9.19 -9.60
CA GLY A 113 -13.29 -9.33 -9.62
C GLY A 113 -12.69 -10.11 -8.45
N PHE A 114 -13.52 -10.64 -7.53
CA PHE A 114 -13.05 -11.54 -6.49
C PHE A 114 -12.89 -12.95 -7.07
N ARG A 115 -11.73 -13.56 -6.86
CA ARG A 115 -11.55 -14.97 -7.22
C ARG A 115 -12.11 -15.83 -6.09
N VAL A 116 -13.22 -16.46 -6.36
CA VAL A 116 -13.85 -17.43 -5.48
C VAL A 116 -13.80 -18.79 -6.18
N SER A 117 -13.14 -19.76 -5.59
CA SER A 117 -13.17 -21.15 -6.03
C SER A 117 -13.96 -22.00 -5.03
N GLU A 118 -14.81 -22.87 -5.53
CA GLU A 118 -15.47 -23.92 -4.75
C GLU A 118 -14.73 -25.23 -5.11
N ASP A 119 -13.86 -25.70 -4.21
CA ASP A 119 -13.16 -26.96 -4.38
C ASP A 119 -13.83 -28.02 -3.50
N GLU A 120 -14.30 -29.08 -4.12
CA GLU A 120 -14.97 -30.30 -3.64
C GLU A 120 -15.93 -30.17 -2.44
N GLN A 121 -15.76 -29.19 -1.55
CA GLN A 121 -16.64 -28.86 -0.42
C GLN A 121 -16.27 -27.53 0.29
N LYS A 122 -15.23 -26.84 -0.15
CA LYS A 122 -14.76 -25.62 0.53
C LYS A 122 -14.82 -24.41 -0.38
N VAL A 123 -15.25 -23.31 0.15
CA VAL A 123 -15.21 -22.01 -0.54
C VAL A 123 -13.93 -21.30 -0.14
N VAL A 124 -13.04 -21.11 -1.11
CA VAL A 124 -11.80 -20.38 -0.94
C VAL A 124 -11.95 -19.00 -1.57
N LEU A 125 -11.85 -17.95 -0.74
CA LEU A 125 -11.61 -16.61 -1.25
C LEU A 125 -10.12 -16.51 -1.60
N GLU A 126 -9.79 -16.76 -2.86
CA GLU A 126 -8.44 -16.49 -3.33
C GLU A 126 -8.19 -14.99 -3.21
N ARG A 127 -7.38 -14.60 -2.23
CA ARG A 127 -6.87 -13.24 -2.19
C ARG A 127 -6.20 -13.00 -3.51
N VAL A 128 -6.68 -12.00 -4.25
CA VAL A 128 -6.13 -11.60 -5.54
C VAL A 128 -4.62 -11.56 -5.40
N ALA A 129 -3.93 -12.36 -6.20
CA ALA A 129 -2.49 -12.17 -6.40
C ALA A 129 -2.26 -10.69 -6.72
N PRO A 130 -1.17 -10.09 -6.27
CA PRO A 130 -0.85 -8.72 -6.62
C PRO A 130 -1.08 -8.55 -8.11
N ASP A 131 -1.65 -7.42 -8.46
CA ASP A 131 -2.11 -7.09 -9.80
C ASP A 131 -1.17 -7.73 -10.83
N LYS A 132 -1.72 -8.47 -11.80
CA LYS A 132 -0.91 -9.17 -12.82
C LYS A 132 0.09 -8.24 -13.53
N GLN A 133 -0.11 -6.93 -13.42
CA GLN A 133 0.78 -5.89 -13.94
C GLN A 133 2.15 -5.84 -13.22
N ASN A 134 2.24 -6.35 -11.99
CA ASN A 134 3.46 -6.32 -11.19
C ASN A 134 4.21 -7.66 -11.13
N ILE A 135 3.92 -8.56 -12.03
CA ILE A 135 4.64 -9.84 -12.18
C ILE A 135 5.60 -9.74 -13.36
N HIS A 136 6.87 -9.92 -13.08
CA HIS A 136 7.97 -9.78 -14.04
C HIS A 136 8.74 -11.09 -14.18
N PRO A 137 8.26 -12.05 -14.99
CA PRO A 137 9.00 -13.27 -15.30
C PRO A 137 10.20 -12.94 -16.19
N GLY A 138 11.31 -13.63 -15.96
CA GLY A 138 12.47 -13.57 -16.86
C GLY A 138 13.40 -12.37 -16.72
N LEU A 139 13.12 -11.40 -15.84
CA LEU A 139 14.04 -10.29 -15.57
C LEU A 139 15.31 -10.74 -14.84
N LEU A 140 15.21 -11.79 -14.04
CA LEU A 140 16.33 -12.37 -13.30
C LEU A 140 16.75 -13.68 -13.95
N ALA A 141 17.73 -13.64 -14.84
CA ALA A 141 18.22 -14.81 -15.55
C ALA A 141 19.41 -15.45 -14.83
N GLY A 142 19.53 -16.77 -14.91
CA GLY A 142 20.66 -17.53 -14.37
C GLY A 142 20.27 -18.48 -13.24
N SER A 143 21.13 -19.46 -12.98
CA SER A 143 20.96 -20.46 -11.91
C SER A 143 21.58 -20.00 -10.59
N GLU A 144 22.48 -19.04 -10.64
CA GLU A 144 23.11 -18.39 -9.49
C GLU A 144 23.06 -16.88 -9.72
N LEU A 145 22.47 -16.16 -8.77
CA LEU A 145 22.31 -14.70 -8.84
C LEU A 145 23.01 -14.04 -7.64
N ARG A 146 23.77 -13.00 -7.98
CA ARG A 146 24.30 -12.06 -6.98
C ARG A 146 23.60 -10.74 -7.19
N LEU A 147 22.78 -10.34 -6.22
CA LEU A 147 21.95 -9.15 -6.30
C LEU A 147 22.41 -8.12 -5.27
N GLY A 148 22.48 -6.86 -5.68
CA GLY A 148 22.46 -5.75 -4.74
C GLY A 148 21.03 -5.51 -4.24
N VAL A 149 20.89 -5.04 -3.00
CA VAL A 149 19.58 -4.67 -2.45
C VAL A 149 19.71 -3.34 -1.72
N VAL A 150 18.89 -2.38 -2.10
CA VAL A 150 18.80 -1.04 -1.49
C VAL A 150 17.35 -0.63 -1.30
N SER A 151 17.11 0.35 -0.46
CA SER A 151 15.78 0.94 -0.25
C SER A 151 15.90 2.30 0.41
N ASP A 152 14.83 3.08 0.38
CA ASP A 152 14.66 4.27 1.21
C ASP A 152 15.86 5.23 1.05
N THR A 153 16.15 5.60 -0.22
CA THR A 153 17.29 6.44 -0.55
C THR A 153 17.01 7.93 -0.32
N HIS A 154 15.75 8.34 -0.33
CA HIS A 154 15.26 9.68 -0.02
C HIS A 154 16.08 10.82 -0.63
N LEU A 155 16.49 10.67 -1.91
CA LEU A 155 17.25 11.71 -2.59
C LEU A 155 16.45 13.02 -2.63
N GLY A 156 17.15 14.12 -2.34
CA GLY A 156 16.55 15.44 -2.17
C GLY A 156 16.22 15.79 -0.71
N SER A 157 16.46 14.88 0.24
CA SER A 157 16.51 15.17 1.68
C SER A 157 17.81 15.91 2.05
N GLN A 158 17.75 16.73 3.12
CA GLN A 158 18.97 17.33 3.68
C GLN A 158 19.88 16.27 4.30
N GLU A 159 19.33 15.17 4.74
CA GLU A 159 20.01 14.08 5.45
C GLU A 159 20.26 12.86 4.54
N GLU A 160 20.14 13.00 3.20
CA GLU A 160 20.44 11.91 2.28
C GLU A 160 21.90 11.44 2.41
N ALA A 161 22.11 10.13 2.41
CA ALA A 161 23.41 9.49 2.46
C ALA A 161 23.91 9.14 1.05
N LEU A 162 23.97 10.14 0.15
CA LEU A 162 24.29 9.95 -1.26
C LEU A 162 25.69 9.36 -1.47
N ALA A 163 26.68 9.79 -0.69
CA ALA A 163 28.04 9.27 -0.80
C ALA A 163 28.09 7.76 -0.46
N GLU A 164 27.37 7.35 0.56
CA GLU A 164 27.25 5.96 0.99
C GLU A 164 26.51 5.10 -0.03
N LEU A 165 25.49 5.68 -0.67
CA LEU A 165 24.80 5.02 -1.77
C LEU A 165 25.75 4.78 -2.97
N HIS A 166 26.58 5.77 -3.32
CA HIS A 166 27.60 5.59 -4.36
C HIS A 166 28.62 4.52 -3.99
N LEU A 167 29.09 4.49 -2.72
CA LEU A 167 30.01 3.46 -2.21
C LEU A 167 29.38 2.07 -2.26
N ALA A 168 28.07 1.94 -1.97
CA ALA A 168 27.38 0.67 -2.12
C ALA A 168 27.39 0.17 -3.56
N TYR A 169 27.15 1.06 -4.54
CA TYR A 169 27.20 0.70 -5.95
C TYR A 169 28.63 0.38 -6.43
N ASP A 170 29.65 1.04 -5.89
CA ASP A 170 31.06 0.68 -6.15
C ASP A 170 31.37 -0.73 -5.64
N HIS A 171 30.87 -1.07 -4.45
CA HIS A 171 30.99 -2.40 -3.89
C HIS A 171 30.24 -3.44 -4.73
N PHE A 172 29.02 -3.15 -5.16
CA PHE A 172 28.25 -4.04 -6.03
C PHE A 172 29.00 -4.31 -7.34
N ALA A 173 29.57 -3.29 -7.96
CA ALA A 173 30.36 -3.45 -9.18
C ALA A 173 31.62 -4.32 -8.93
N ALA A 174 32.34 -4.10 -7.84
CA ALA A 174 33.51 -4.88 -7.46
C ALA A 174 33.19 -6.36 -7.20
N GLU A 175 32.00 -6.65 -6.68
CA GLU A 175 31.49 -8.00 -6.41
C GLU A 175 30.84 -8.67 -7.64
N GLY A 176 30.84 -7.99 -8.81
CA GLY A 176 30.25 -8.53 -10.04
C GLY A 176 28.72 -8.60 -10.02
N VAL A 177 28.08 -7.75 -9.22
CA VAL A 177 26.61 -7.60 -9.23
C VAL A 177 26.21 -6.90 -10.53
N SER A 178 25.27 -7.48 -11.27
CA SER A 178 24.71 -6.88 -12.48
C SER A 178 23.30 -6.33 -12.30
N GLN A 179 22.64 -6.67 -11.19
CA GLN A 179 21.29 -6.22 -10.90
C GLN A 179 21.15 -5.79 -9.44
N VAL A 180 20.55 -4.63 -9.22
CA VAL A 180 20.23 -4.09 -7.90
C VAL A 180 18.72 -4.01 -7.76
N LEU A 181 18.18 -4.46 -6.63
CA LEU A 181 16.77 -4.34 -6.29
C LEU A 181 16.57 -3.12 -5.39
N HIS A 182 15.62 -2.25 -5.74
CA HIS A 182 15.27 -1.08 -4.94
C HIS A 182 13.83 -1.19 -4.41
N ALA A 183 13.65 -1.22 -3.10
CA ALA A 183 12.37 -1.48 -2.46
C ALA A 183 11.56 -0.20 -2.11
N GLY A 184 11.68 0.85 -2.92
CA GLY A 184 10.87 2.08 -2.85
C GLY A 184 11.50 3.21 -2.03
N ASP A 185 10.82 4.37 -2.04
CA ASP A 185 11.26 5.64 -1.47
C ASP A 185 12.61 6.11 -2.05
N TRP A 186 12.62 6.36 -3.35
CA TRP A 186 13.77 6.89 -4.10
C TRP A 186 14.02 8.36 -3.78
N LEU A 187 12.91 9.10 -3.70
CA LEU A 187 12.87 10.53 -3.39
C LEU A 187 12.50 10.77 -1.94
N THR A 188 12.88 11.93 -1.41
CA THR A 188 12.28 12.44 -0.18
C THR A 188 10.80 12.79 -0.36
N GLY A 189 10.36 13.07 -1.59
CA GLY A 189 8.99 13.50 -1.88
C GLY A 189 8.66 14.86 -1.26
N ARG A 190 7.38 15.25 -1.28
CA ARG A 190 6.89 16.47 -0.63
C ARG A 190 5.47 16.34 -0.14
N GLY A 191 5.21 16.88 1.04
CA GLY A 191 3.86 16.87 1.64
C GLY A 191 3.43 15.50 2.16
N ILE A 192 4.37 14.66 2.55
CA ILE A 192 4.17 13.34 3.14
C ILE A 192 3.74 13.46 4.59
N PHE A 193 4.40 14.33 5.36
CA PHE A 193 4.07 14.62 6.75
C PHE A 193 4.21 16.12 7.06
N ARG A 194 3.62 16.52 8.19
CA ARG A 194 3.63 17.92 8.61
C ARG A 194 5.04 18.33 9.06
N GLY A 195 5.57 19.42 8.47
CA GLY A 195 6.89 19.96 8.80
C GLY A 195 8.01 19.45 7.90
N GLN A 196 7.74 18.54 6.98
CA GLN A 196 8.73 17.97 6.07
C GLN A 196 9.48 19.01 5.23
N ASP A 197 8.86 20.15 4.89
CA ASP A 197 9.50 21.20 4.06
C ASP A 197 10.86 21.67 4.62
N SER A 198 11.09 21.58 5.94
CA SER A 198 12.37 21.94 6.56
C SER A 198 13.46 20.86 6.41
N GLU A 199 13.11 19.67 5.96
CA GLU A 199 14.01 18.53 5.76
C GLU A 199 14.33 18.29 4.29
N ILE A 200 13.66 19.02 3.40
CA ILE A 200 13.84 18.92 1.94
C ILE A 200 14.89 19.94 1.47
N LYS A 201 15.87 19.52 0.68
CA LYS A 201 16.78 20.43 -0.01
C LYS A 201 16.39 20.71 -1.47
N VAL A 202 15.61 19.81 -2.09
CA VAL A 202 15.08 19.94 -3.45
C VAL A 202 13.56 19.99 -3.40
N HIS A 203 12.97 21.20 -3.51
CA HIS A 203 11.59 21.46 -3.08
C HIS A 203 10.50 21.15 -4.10
N THR A 204 10.79 21.02 -5.40
CA THR A 204 9.75 20.74 -6.40
C THR A 204 9.88 19.34 -6.96
N LEU A 205 8.76 18.70 -7.33
CA LEU A 205 8.78 17.33 -7.87
C LEU A 205 9.64 17.23 -9.13
N ASP A 206 9.54 18.18 -10.04
CA ASP A 206 10.35 18.19 -11.27
C ASP A 206 11.84 18.27 -10.94
N ALA A 207 12.22 19.15 -10.00
CA ALA A 207 13.61 19.28 -9.56
C ALA A 207 14.09 18.01 -8.84
N GLN A 208 13.23 17.32 -8.10
CA GLN A 208 13.57 16.04 -7.46
C GLN A 208 13.78 14.94 -8.52
N ILE A 209 12.96 14.90 -9.57
CA ILE A 209 13.16 13.96 -10.69
C ILE A 209 14.49 14.29 -11.40
N ASP A 210 14.76 15.55 -11.69
CA ASP A 210 16.05 15.98 -12.28
C ASP A 210 17.22 15.58 -11.38
N TYR A 211 17.07 15.76 -10.08
CA TYR A 211 18.07 15.39 -9.10
C TYR A 211 18.34 13.88 -9.08
N LEU A 212 17.30 13.04 -9.15
CA LEU A 212 17.48 11.59 -9.32
C LEU A 212 18.25 11.25 -10.59
N VAL A 213 17.85 11.83 -11.72
CA VAL A 213 18.50 11.55 -13.01
C VAL A 213 19.98 11.88 -12.96
N GLU A 214 20.36 12.99 -12.30
CA GLU A 214 21.74 13.47 -12.23
C GLU A 214 22.58 12.73 -11.18
N HIS A 215 22.02 12.43 -10.00
CA HIS A 215 22.79 12.03 -8.83
C HIS A 215 22.62 10.55 -8.43
N TYR A 216 21.55 9.87 -8.85
CA TYR A 216 21.41 8.45 -8.53
C TYR A 216 22.56 7.64 -9.16
N PRO A 217 23.22 6.73 -8.42
CA PRO A 217 24.39 6.02 -8.92
C PRO A 217 24.15 5.34 -10.27
N HIS A 218 25.13 5.44 -11.14
CA HIS A 218 25.24 4.67 -12.36
C HIS A 218 26.59 3.96 -12.39
N ARG A 219 26.58 2.67 -12.66
CA ARG A 219 27.79 1.86 -12.88
C ARG A 219 27.58 1.00 -14.11
N GLU A 220 28.61 0.94 -14.97
CA GLU A 220 28.56 0.12 -16.19
C GLU A 220 28.25 -1.36 -15.85
N GLY A 221 27.29 -1.94 -16.55
CA GLY A 221 26.87 -3.34 -16.36
C GLY A 221 25.91 -3.56 -15.19
N ILE A 222 25.52 -2.51 -14.44
CA ILE A 222 24.51 -2.61 -13.38
C ILE A 222 23.19 -2.00 -13.84
N THR A 223 22.11 -2.76 -13.72
CA THR A 223 20.72 -2.29 -13.87
C THR A 223 20.03 -2.30 -12.53
N THR A 224 19.33 -1.22 -12.18
CA THR A 224 18.51 -1.17 -10.96
C THR A 224 17.05 -1.41 -11.31
N LEU A 225 16.47 -2.43 -10.66
CA LEU A 225 15.06 -2.83 -10.79
C LEU A 225 14.33 -2.37 -9.52
N GLY A 226 13.33 -1.52 -9.61
CA GLY A 226 12.73 -1.02 -8.39
C GLY A 226 11.26 -0.68 -8.47
N ILE A 227 10.66 -0.60 -7.30
CA ILE A 227 9.28 -0.19 -7.06
C ILE A 227 9.23 1.23 -6.50
N GLY A 228 8.06 1.86 -6.55
CA GLY A 228 7.81 3.10 -5.82
C GLY A 228 7.51 2.85 -4.34
N GLY A 229 7.55 3.93 -3.55
CA GLY A 229 7.17 3.93 -2.14
C GLY A 229 6.23 5.10 -1.82
N ASN A 230 5.91 5.28 -0.55
CA ASN A 230 4.97 6.34 -0.16
C ASN A 230 5.55 7.75 -0.32
N HIS A 231 6.86 7.93 -0.19
CA HIS A 231 7.50 9.22 -0.46
C HIS A 231 7.49 9.58 -1.94
N ASP A 232 7.53 8.58 -2.81
CA ASP A 232 7.45 8.78 -4.26
C ASP A 232 6.02 9.07 -4.74
N LEU A 233 5.02 8.37 -4.17
CA LEU A 233 3.68 8.24 -4.76
C LEU A 233 2.57 8.95 -3.99
N ASP A 234 2.78 9.31 -2.72
CA ASP A 234 1.82 10.04 -1.91
C ASP A 234 2.08 11.57 -1.95
N GLY A 235 1.59 12.30 -0.99
CA GLY A 235 1.82 13.73 -0.84
C GLY A 235 1.45 14.56 -2.06
N GLU A 236 2.40 15.35 -2.56
CA GLU A 236 2.19 16.20 -3.72
C GLU A 236 2.10 15.40 -5.01
N ALA A 237 2.95 14.41 -5.21
CA ALA A 237 2.94 13.52 -6.36
C ALA A 237 1.58 12.81 -6.53
N GLY A 238 1.06 12.21 -5.46
CA GLY A 238 -0.26 11.56 -5.47
C GLY A 238 -1.41 12.53 -5.72
N ARG A 239 -1.32 13.78 -5.25
CA ARG A 239 -2.35 14.80 -5.52
C ARG A 239 -2.43 15.23 -6.98
N VAL A 240 -1.31 15.27 -7.67
CA VAL A 240 -1.26 15.67 -9.08
C VAL A 240 -1.30 14.48 -10.05
N GLY A 241 -1.30 13.25 -9.52
CA GLY A 241 -1.31 12.03 -10.33
C GLY A 241 0.01 11.79 -11.09
N LEU A 242 1.14 12.32 -10.60
CA LEU A 242 2.46 12.09 -11.15
C LEU A 242 3.09 10.86 -10.47
N ASP A 243 3.76 10.03 -11.26
CA ASP A 243 4.66 8.99 -10.77
C ASP A 243 6.11 9.41 -11.06
N PRO A 244 6.84 9.96 -10.07
CA PRO A 244 8.20 10.45 -10.27
C PRO A 244 9.18 9.33 -10.59
N VAL A 245 8.98 8.11 -10.07
CA VAL A 245 9.88 6.98 -10.34
C VAL A 245 9.72 6.48 -11.78
N ALA A 246 8.48 6.44 -12.29
CA ALA A 246 8.24 6.14 -13.70
C ALA A 246 8.87 7.20 -14.61
N ALA A 247 8.75 8.50 -14.26
CA ALA A 247 9.37 9.59 -14.99
C ALA A 247 10.92 9.52 -14.97
N PHE A 248 11.50 9.17 -13.82
CA PHE A 248 12.93 8.94 -13.68
C PHE A 248 13.41 7.76 -14.55
N ALA A 249 12.73 6.60 -14.45
CA ALA A 249 13.08 5.41 -15.22
C ALA A 249 12.98 5.64 -16.74
N HIS A 250 12.02 6.47 -17.19
CA HIS A 250 11.92 6.83 -18.61
C HIS A 250 13.13 7.63 -19.13
N ARG A 251 13.89 8.28 -18.25
CA ARG A 251 15.05 9.12 -18.58
C ARG A 251 16.41 8.42 -18.37
N ARG A 252 16.40 7.16 -17.85
CA ARG A 252 17.60 6.40 -17.51
C ARG A 252 17.46 4.95 -17.98
N GLU A 253 18.34 4.52 -18.91
CA GLU A 253 18.32 3.16 -19.48
C GLU A 253 18.73 2.07 -18.48
N ASP A 254 19.48 2.43 -17.45
CA ASP A 254 19.92 1.53 -16.37
C ASP A 254 18.91 1.38 -15.25
N ILE A 255 17.74 2.02 -15.34
CA ILE A 255 16.66 1.94 -14.35
C ILE A 255 15.44 1.27 -14.96
N THR A 256 14.93 0.24 -14.28
CA THR A 256 13.69 -0.44 -14.66
C THR A 256 12.64 -0.27 -13.54
N TYR A 257 11.60 0.47 -13.83
CA TYR A 257 10.48 0.64 -12.90
C TYR A 257 9.52 -0.55 -12.99
N LEU A 258 9.28 -1.20 -11.86
CA LEU A 258 8.47 -2.41 -11.75
C LEU A 258 7.02 -2.13 -11.35
N GLY A 259 6.71 -0.92 -10.94
CA GLY A 259 5.38 -0.50 -10.52
C GLY A 259 5.32 0.05 -9.10
N PRO A 260 4.14 0.51 -8.65
CA PRO A 260 3.97 1.12 -7.34
C PRO A 260 3.99 0.07 -6.22
N TYR A 261 4.64 0.36 -5.12
CA TYR A 261 4.63 -0.34 -3.83
C TYR A 261 5.01 -1.83 -3.81
N SER A 262 4.89 -2.57 -4.92
CA SER A 262 5.07 -4.03 -4.90
C SER A 262 5.36 -4.60 -6.28
N ALA A 263 6.28 -5.56 -6.35
CA ALA A 263 6.55 -6.31 -7.57
C ALA A 263 7.01 -7.74 -7.25
N TRP A 264 6.69 -8.67 -8.14
CA TRP A 264 7.11 -10.06 -8.08
C TRP A 264 8.07 -10.38 -9.22
N LEU A 265 9.24 -10.85 -8.89
CA LEU A 265 10.32 -11.20 -9.83
C LEU A 265 10.54 -12.70 -9.80
N GLN A 266 10.49 -13.36 -10.95
CA GLN A 266 10.81 -14.77 -11.06
C GLN A 266 12.28 -14.95 -11.43
N VAL A 267 12.95 -15.85 -10.73
CA VAL A 267 14.37 -16.16 -10.94
C VAL A 267 14.51 -17.34 -11.88
N GLY A 268 15.34 -17.23 -12.92
CA GLY A 268 15.82 -18.35 -13.72
C GLY A 268 14.82 -19.02 -14.68
N GLY A 269 13.58 -18.54 -14.80
CA GLY A 269 12.57 -19.06 -15.73
C GLY A 269 11.28 -19.51 -15.07
N GLU A 270 10.38 -20.17 -15.82
CA GLU A 270 8.98 -20.43 -15.43
C GLU A 270 8.82 -21.25 -14.14
N GLU A 271 9.76 -22.14 -13.83
CA GLU A 271 9.73 -22.97 -12.61
C GLU A 271 10.61 -22.41 -11.48
N GLY A 272 11.22 -21.24 -11.68
CA GLY A 272 12.14 -20.65 -10.72
C GLY A 272 11.44 -20.04 -9.50
N PRO A 273 12.20 -19.85 -8.40
CA PRO A 273 11.68 -19.22 -7.20
C PRO A 273 11.31 -17.75 -7.43
N TRP A 274 10.44 -17.23 -6.58
CA TRP A 274 9.99 -15.85 -6.64
C TRP A 274 10.68 -14.98 -5.58
N ILE A 275 11.04 -13.77 -5.99
CA ILE A 275 11.39 -12.67 -5.11
C ILE A 275 10.20 -11.69 -5.10
N HIS A 276 9.76 -11.28 -3.92
CA HIS A 276 8.75 -10.24 -3.76
C HIS A 276 9.40 -8.98 -3.22
N LEU A 277 9.35 -7.89 -3.98
CA LEU A 277 9.66 -6.55 -3.50
C LEU A 277 8.39 -5.92 -2.95
N LEU A 278 8.48 -5.34 -1.77
CA LEU A 278 7.37 -4.68 -1.10
C LEU A 278 7.85 -3.40 -0.43
N HIS A 279 7.23 -2.27 -0.72
CA HIS A 279 7.36 -1.11 0.13
C HIS A 279 6.34 -1.20 1.24
N GLY A 280 6.80 -1.36 2.48
CA GLY A 280 5.98 -1.60 3.66
C GLY A 280 5.07 -0.44 4.02
N SER A 281 4.46 -0.51 5.18
CA SER A 281 3.63 0.56 5.71
C SER A 281 3.69 0.62 7.24
N GLY A 282 3.44 1.80 7.80
CA GLY A 282 3.41 2.09 9.24
C GLY A 282 4.75 1.87 9.95
N GLY A 283 4.98 2.53 11.07
CA GLY A 283 6.24 2.51 11.82
C GLY A 283 6.70 1.10 12.24
N MET A 284 7.97 0.95 12.61
CA MET A 284 8.55 -0.32 13.07
C MET A 284 7.88 -0.77 14.38
N ALA A 285 7.64 -2.08 14.51
CA ALA A 285 7.14 -2.65 15.75
C ALA A 285 8.28 -2.78 16.78
N TYR A 286 7.95 -2.82 18.08
CA TYR A 286 8.91 -3.04 19.17
C TYR A 286 9.78 -4.29 18.95
N SER A 287 9.18 -5.37 18.43
CA SER A 287 9.94 -6.53 17.95
C SER A 287 10.18 -6.39 16.45
N TYR A 288 11.42 -6.23 16.04
CA TYR A 288 11.79 -6.04 14.62
C TYR A 288 11.27 -7.16 13.70
N SER A 289 11.24 -8.41 14.18
CA SER A 289 10.76 -9.54 13.40
C SER A 289 9.24 -9.63 13.27
N TYR A 290 8.47 -8.93 14.13
CA TYR A 290 7.01 -9.12 14.19
C TYR A 290 6.30 -8.77 12.89
N LYS A 291 6.61 -7.61 12.31
CA LYS A 291 6.00 -7.19 11.04
C LYS A 291 6.39 -8.09 9.89
N ALA A 292 7.66 -8.48 9.81
CA ALA A 292 8.16 -9.40 8.80
C ALA A 292 7.43 -10.75 8.87
N GLN A 293 7.27 -11.33 10.07
CA GLN A 293 6.49 -12.56 10.27
C GLN A 293 5.02 -12.38 9.86
N LYS A 294 4.39 -11.24 10.19
CA LYS A 294 3.01 -10.94 9.80
C LYS A 294 2.82 -10.83 8.29
N LEU A 295 3.78 -10.27 7.57
CA LEU A 295 3.77 -10.23 6.11
C LEU A 295 3.82 -11.67 5.54
N VAL A 296 4.72 -12.50 6.06
CA VAL A 296 4.84 -13.90 5.63
C VAL A 296 3.58 -14.70 5.96
N ASP A 297 2.96 -14.48 7.12
CA ASP A 297 1.69 -15.10 7.51
C ASP A 297 0.53 -14.72 6.58
N GLY A 298 0.62 -13.57 5.92
CA GLY A 298 -0.38 -13.06 4.98
C GLY A 298 -0.34 -13.73 3.60
N TYR A 299 0.71 -14.48 3.27
CA TYR A 299 0.76 -15.19 1.98
C TYR A 299 -0.15 -16.42 2.00
N PRO A 300 -0.94 -16.63 0.94
CA PRO A 300 -1.70 -17.85 0.80
C PRO A 300 -0.78 -19.07 0.65
N GLY A 301 -1.24 -20.22 1.12
CA GLY A 301 -0.52 -21.49 0.96
C GLY A 301 -0.18 -21.76 -0.52
N GLY A 302 1.04 -22.20 -0.79
CA GLY A 302 1.50 -22.49 -2.16
C GLY A 302 1.95 -21.30 -3.01
N ARG A 303 1.85 -20.06 -2.52
CA ARG A 303 2.27 -18.84 -3.23
C ARG A 303 3.17 -17.93 -2.38
N LYS A 304 4.11 -18.53 -1.67
CA LYS A 304 5.11 -17.77 -0.94
C LYS A 304 6.31 -17.47 -1.83
N PRO A 305 6.89 -16.27 -1.74
CA PRO A 305 8.19 -16.02 -2.36
C PRO A 305 9.28 -16.82 -1.61
N ALA A 306 10.38 -17.11 -2.27
CA ALA A 306 11.59 -17.59 -1.60
C ALA A 306 12.25 -16.45 -0.80
N VAL A 307 12.20 -15.23 -1.34
CA VAL A 307 12.77 -14.03 -0.74
C VAL A 307 11.72 -12.91 -0.75
N LEU A 308 11.54 -12.24 0.38
CA LEU A 308 10.76 -11.01 0.54
C LEU A 308 11.70 -9.88 0.91
N VAL A 309 11.75 -8.85 0.08
CA VAL A 309 12.50 -7.60 0.35
C VAL A 309 11.51 -6.52 0.75
N VAL A 310 11.72 -5.88 1.90
CA VAL A 310 10.81 -4.87 2.45
C VAL A 310 11.54 -3.56 2.70
N GLY A 311 11.08 -2.47 2.07
CA GLY A 311 11.48 -1.10 2.37
C GLY A 311 10.63 -0.43 3.47
N HIS A 312 10.74 0.89 3.61
CA HIS A 312 9.93 1.75 4.49
C HIS A 312 10.37 1.84 5.95
N TRP A 313 11.00 0.80 6.49
CA TRP A 313 11.21 0.76 7.94
C TRP A 313 12.51 1.40 8.42
N HIS A 314 13.38 1.83 7.53
CA HIS A 314 14.68 2.49 7.79
C HIS A 314 15.62 1.71 8.73
N VAL A 315 15.32 0.45 9.00
CA VAL A 315 16.12 -0.43 9.86
C VAL A 315 16.62 -1.60 9.02
N ARG A 316 17.89 -1.99 9.20
CA ARG A 316 18.47 -3.13 8.51
C ARG A 316 18.29 -4.41 9.31
N GLY A 317 17.93 -5.50 8.63
CA GLY A 317 17.85 -6.82 9.23
C GLY A 317 17.39 -7.89 8.25
N ASN A 318 17.42 -9.13 8.74
CA ASN A 318 16.87 -10.28 8.03
C ASN A 318 16.37 -11.33 9.01
N ILE A 319 15.42 -12.12 8.58
CA ILE A 319 14.95 -13.33 9.28
C ILE A 319 14.50 -14.35 8.26
N GLU A 320 14.58 -15.61 8.62
CA GLU A 320 13.79 -16.67 7.98
C GLU A 320 12.46 -16.83 8.72
N ALA A 321 11.35 -16.81 8.00
CA ALA A 321 10.01 -17.05 8.53
C ALA A 321 9.25 -18.01 7.61
N ARG A 322 8.92 -19.21 8.10
CA ARG A 322 8.12 -20.22 7.37
C ARG A 322 8.62 -20.51 5.96
N GLY A 323 9.93 -20.63 5.79
CA GLY A 323 10.58 -20.91 4.52
C GLY A 323 10.67 -19.72 3.57
N VAL A 324 10.47 -18.49 4.07
CA VAL A 324 10.69 -17.23 3.34
C VAL A 324 11.85 -16.50 3.98
N GLU A 325 12.88 -16.19 3.22
CA GLU A 325 13.94 -15.27 3.65
C GLU A 325 13.42 -13.83 3.54
N VAL A 326 13.31 -13.12 4.64
CA VAL A 326 12.84 -11.73 4.67
C VAL A 326 14.01 -10.81 4.92
N LEU A 327 14.24 -9.87 4.01
CA LEU A 327 15.29 -8.86 4.06
C LEU A 327 14.66 -7.47 4.15
N TRP A 328 15.18 -6.63 5.05
CA TRP A 328 14.91 -5.19 5.05
C TRP A 328 16.24 -4.45 5.08
N PRO A 329 16.61 -3.79 3.97
CA PRO A 329 17.99 -3.32 3.74
C PRO A 329 18.36 -2.09 4.57
N GLY A 330 17.40 -1.43 5.20
CA GLY A 330 17.59 -0.14 5.87
C GLY A 330 17.37 1.02 4.91
N CYS A 331 17.96 2.17 5.19
CA CYS A 331 17.85 3.38 4.38
C CYS A 331 19.21 3.99 4.04
N PHE A 332 19.22 4.92 3.08
CA PHE A 332 20.34 5.80 2.75
C PHE A 332 20.00 7.25 3.14
N GLU A 333 19.46 7.40 4.32
CA GLU A 333 19.17 8.68 4.94
C GLU A 333 19.68 8.65 6.40
N TRP A 334 20.39 9.69 6.82
CA TRP A 334 20.82 9.86 8.19
C TRP A 334 19.60 10.21 9.07
N ALA A 335 19.77 10.12 10.37
CA ALA A 335 18.70 10.46 11.32
C ALA A 335 18.24 11.90 11.09
N SER A 336 17.00 12.08 10.64
CA SER A 336 16.36 13.38 10.53
C SER A 336 15.84 13.85 11.89
N LYS A 337 15.54 15.13 12.03
CA LYS A 337 14.93 15.68 13.26
C LYS A 337 13.60 15.01 13.62
N PHE A 338 12.91 14.46 12.63
CA PHE A 338 11.68 13.69 12.82
C PHE A 338 11.95 12.32 13.45
N LEU A 339 13.08 11.68 13.11
CA LEU A 339 13.47 10.38 13.66
C LEU A 339 14.11 10.47 15.05
N ASP A 340 14.64 11.64 15.42
CA ASP A 340 15.23 11.91 16.72
C ASP A 340 14.20 12.28 17.81
N SER A 341 12.93 12.42 17.47
CA SER A 341 11.81 12.76 18.36
C SER A 341 10.99 11.53 18.74
#